data_65f85f0e0d2a73ceac63e8c907004060
#
_entry.id   65f85f0e0d2a73ceac63e8c907004060
#
_cell.length_a   1.000
_cell.length_b   1.000
_cell.length_c   1.000
_cell.angle_alpha   90.00
_cell.angle_beta   90.00
_cell.angle_gamma   90.00
#
_symmetry.space_group_name_H-M   'P 1'
#
loop_
_entity.id
_entity.type
_entity.pdbx_description
1 polymer ?
#
loop_
_entity_poly.entity_id
_entity_poly.type
_entity_poly.pdbx_seq_one_letter_code
_entity_poly.pdbx_strand_id
1 'polypeptide(L)'
;ESDPLSQRDGGVEAAKALGLEIVAQNDTYPNDTRDFTPVMTPIVQQKPDLLVLSGVAPANAPLLIRAARELGYEGLISAETAQDATVLQEGAGELANGFISVGGASTPEIRSAEMDEFIDRYTKKYGEYNDESNTKVYALDYIVETLKANPAAIDNVEEYKKTMDTFSAPNPFVKEGTLKYVGQTSFTQKRQISVPMVVTEFKDGKFETLFVGEVD
;
A
#
# COMPACT_ATOMS: atom_id res chain seq x y z
N GLU A 1 -11.24 -0.32 12.67
CA GLU A 1 -10.57 -1.33 11.86
C GLU A 1 -10.95 -1.05 10.41
N SER A 2 -9.96 -0.77 9.55
CA SER A 2 -10.20 -0.75 8.11
C SER A 2 -10.75 -2.12 7.74
N ASP A 3 -11.89 -2.16 7.11
CA ASP A 3 -12.54 -3.40 6.77
C ASP A 3 -11.75 -4.11 5.63
N PRO A 4 -11.02 -5.20 5.90
CA PRO A 4 -10.31 -5.95 4.86
C PRO A 4 -11.24 -6.41 3.73
N LEU A 5 -12.53 -6.55 4.02
CA LEU A 5 -13.54 -6.90 3.02
C LEU A 5 -13.75 -5.77 2.01
N SER A 6 -13.65 -4.50 2.42
CA SER A 6 -13.79 -3.37 1.48
C SER A 6 -12.61 -3.31 0.50
N GLN A 7 -11.39 -3.64 0.94
CA GLN A 7 -10.21 -3.73 0.06
C GLN A 7 -10.38 -4.86 -0.96
N ARG A 8 -10.79 -6.05 -0.50
CA ARG A 8 -11.12 -7.18 -1.37
C ARG A 8 -12.19 -6.81 -2.41
N ASP A 9 -13.29 -6.21 -1.98
CA ASP A 9 -14.40 -5.87 -2.86
C ASP A 9 -13.97 -4.85 -3.92
N GLY A 10 -13.18 -3.83 -3.55
CA GLY A 10 -12.58 -2.90 -4.50
C GLY A 10 -11.64 -3.58 -5.51
N GLY A 11 -10.79 -4.51 -5.04
CA GLY A 11 -9.93 -5.33 -5.91
C GLY A 11 -10.73 -6.20 -6.88
N VAL A 12 -11.80 -6.82 -6.43
CA VAL A 12 -12.71 -7.63 -7.27
C VAL A 12 -13.42 -6.76 -8.32
N GLU A 13 -13.88 -5.57 -7.96
CA GLU A 13 -14.48 -4.63 -8.92
C GLU A 13 -13.47 -4.18 -9.98
N ALA A 14 -12.25 -3.84 -9.57
CA ALA A 14 -11.18 -3.47 -10.49
C ALA A 14 -10.83 -4.63 -11.44
N ALA A 15 -10.69 -5.85 -10.93
CA ALA A 15 -10.40 -7.03 -11.73
C ALA A 15 -11.50 -7.29 -12.78
N LYS A 16 -12.78 -7.18 -12.39
CA LYS A 16 -13.91 -7.31 -13.32
C LYS A 16 -13.91 -6.21 -14.38
N ALA A 17 -13.60 -4.96 -14.01
CA ALA A 17 -13.50 -3.85 -14.95
C ALA A 17 -12.39 -4.06 -16.00
N LEU A 18 -11.33 -4.77 -15.62
CA LEU A 18 -10.23 -5.19 -16.50
C LEU A 18 -10.53 -6.47 -17.29
N GLY A 19 -11.71 -7.07 -17.12
CA GLY A 19 -12.10 -8.30 -17.82
C GLY A 19 -11.46 -9.57 -17.27
N LEU A 20 -10.93 -9.52 -16.04
CA LEU A 20 -10.34 -10.69 -15.37
C LEU A 20 -11.43 -11.58 -14.78
N GLU A 21 -11.25 -12.90 -14.88
CA GLU A 21 -12.13 -13.88 -14.25
C GLU A 21 -11.79 -14.01 -12.75
N ILE A 22 -12.81 -14.02 -11.90
CA ILE A 22 -12.66 -14.24 -10.46
C ILE A 22 -12.99 -15.69 -10.15
N VAL A 23 -11.97 -16.47 -9.82
CA VAL A 23 -12.12 -17.92 -9.53
C VAL A 23 -12.28 -18.22 -8.02
N ALA A 24 -11.85 -17.30 -7.15
CA ALA A 24 -12.04 -17.37 -5.71
C ALA A 24 -12.07 -15.95 -5.11
N GLN A 25 -12.92 -15.68 -4.12
CA GLN A 25 -13.00 -14.33 -3.53
C GLN A 25 -13.44 -14.25 -2.07
N ASN A 26 -13.83 -15.35 -1.44
CA ASN A 26 -14.43 -15.32 -0.10
C ASN A 26 -13.61 -16.10 0.94
N ASP A 27 -12.36 -16.31 0.63
CA ASP A 27 -11.47 -17.10 1.48
C ASP A 27 -10.89 -16.18 2.55
N THR A 28 -11.52 -16.21 3.72
CA THR A 28 -11.10 -15.46 4.90
C THR A 28 -10.56 -16.41 5.96
N TYR A 29 -9.79 -15.87 6.89
CA TYR A 29 -9.22 -16.64 7.99
C TYR A 29 -9.22 -15.85 9.30
N PRO A 30 -9.27 -16.50 10.48
CA PRO A 30 -9.11 -15.84 11.77
C PRO A 30 -7.72 -15.22 11.94
N ASN A 31 -7.62 -14.08 12.63
CA ASN A 31 -6.35 -13.36 12.83
C ASN A 31 -5.28 -14.17 13.58
N ASP A 32 -5.66 -15.18 14.34
CA ASP A 32 -4.76 -16.07 15.08
C ASP A 32 -4.35 -17.33 14.29
N THR A 33 -4.71 -17.41 13.00
CA THR A 33 -4.31 -18.51 12.11
C THR A 33 -2.79 -18.61 12.04
N ARG A 34 -2.26 -19.84 12.18
CA ARG A 34 -0.83 -20.15 12.08
C ARG A 34 -0.49 -21.08 10.92
N ASP A 35 -1.43 -21.91 10.52
CA ASP A 35 -1.32 -22.79 9.36
C ASP A 35 -2.29 -22.31 8.27
N PHE A 36 -1.73 -21.83 7.18
CA PHE A 36 -2.48 -21.31 6.04
C PHE A 36 -2.70 -22.36 4.94
N THR A 37 -2.18 -23.57 5.09
CA THR A 37 -2.35 -24.66 4.11
C THR A 37 -3.82 -24.96 3.84
N PRO A 38 -4.72 -25.05 4.85
CA PRO A 38 -6.14 -25.29 4.60
C PRO A 38 -6.83 -24.14 3.85
N VAL A 39 -6.36 -22.90 4.05
CA VAL A 39 -6.89 -21.71 3.35
C VAL A 39 -6.43 -21.69 1.89
N MET A 40 -5.15 -21.98 1.65
CA MET A 40 -4.55 -21.90 0.31
C MET A 40 -4.91 -23.09 -0.57
N THR A 41 -5.13 -24.28 0.00
CA THR A 41 -5.40 -25.49 -0.79
C THR A 41 -6.55 -25.34 -1.79
N PRO A 42 -7.77 -24.93 -1.40
CA PRO A 42 -8.86 -24.78 -2.34
C PRO A 42 -8.62 -23.67 -3.39
N ILE A 43 -7.86 -22.64 -3.04
CA ILE A 43 -7.53 -21.54 -3.96
C ILE A 43 -6.54 -22.04 -5.03
N VAL A 44 -5.45 -22.68 -4.60
CA VAL A 44 -4.43 -23.20 -5.53
C VAL A 44 -5.00 -24.27 -6.47
N GLN A 45 -5.97 -25.07 -6.01
CA GLN A 45 -6.67 -26.03 -6.85
C GLN A 45 -7.46 -25.42 -8.00
N GLN A 46 -7.88 -24.16 -7.89
CA GLN A 46 -8.53 -23.40 -8.98
C GLN A 46 -7.53 -22.93 -10.04
N LYS A 47 -6.21 -23.06 -9.76
CA LYS A 47 -5.12 -22.63 -10.65
C LYS A 47 -5.23 -21.17 -11.12
N PRO A 48 -5.37 -20.20 -10.21
CA PRO A 48 -5.40 -18.80 -10.63
C PRO A 48 -4.06 -18.39 -11.22
N ASP A 49 -4.07 -17.45 -12.17
CA ASP A 49 -2.84 -16.83 -12.68
C ASP A 49 -2.29 -15.77 -11.71
N LEU A 50 -3.20 -15.14 -10.96
CA LEU A 50 -2.88 -14.11 -9.96
C LEU A 50 -3.61 -14.41 -8.63
N LEU A 51 -2.86 -14.40 -7.54
CA LEU A 51 -3.38 -14.46 -6.17
C LEU A 51 -3.18 -13.09 -5.51
N VAL A 52 -4.28 -12.43 -5.11
CA VAL A 52 -4.24 -11.16 -4.40
C VAL A 52 -4.51 -11.38 -2.92
N LEU A 53 -3.55 -10.99 -2.07
CA LEU A 53 -3.65 -11.08 -0.61
C LEU A 53 -4.28 -9.79 -0.07
N SER A 54 -5.60 -9.64 -0.24
CA SER A 54 -6.31 -8.41 0.13
C SER A 54 -6.40 -8.20 1.63
N GLY A 55 -6.02 -7.00 2.08
CA GLY A 55 -6.08 -6.61 3.50
C GLY A 55 -5.17 -7.44 4.41
N VAL A 56 -4.15 -8.08 3.84
CA VAL A 56 -3.26 -8.96 4.60
C VAL A 56 -2.42 -8.19 5.62
N ALA A 57 -2.39 -8.67 6.86
CA ALA A 57 -1.47 -8.16 7.86
C ALA A 57 -0.01 -8.52 7.47
N PRO A 58 0.97 -7.60 7.65
CA PRO A 58 2.36 -7.84 7.26
C PRO A 58 2.95 -9.14 7.81
N ALA A 59 2.59 -9.52 9.05
CA ALA A 59 3.05 -10.77 9.66
C ALA A 59 2.48 -12.05 9.01
N ASN A 60 1.34 -11.95 8.31
CA ASN A 60 0.67 -13.09 7.68
C ASN A 60 1.07 -13.27 6.21
N ALA A 61 1.49 -12.20 5.53
CA ALA A 61 1.85 -12.26 4.12
C ALA A 61 2.90 -13.35 3.81
N PRO A 62 4.04 -13.44 4.53
CA PRO A 62 5.03 -14.48 4.25
C PRO A 62 4.51 -15.89 4.50
N LEU A 63 3.62 -16.09 5.46
CA LEU A 63 3.04 -17.40 5.75
C LEU A 63 2.09 -17.86 4.64
N LEU A 64 1.28 -16.94 4.11
CA LEU A 64 0.39 -17.18 2.96
C LEU A 64 1.19 -17.49 1.69
N ILE A 65 2.23 -16.68 1.41
CA ILE A 65 3.14 -16.90 0.27
C ILE A 65 3.76 -18.28 0.37
N ARG A 66 4.34 -18.65 1.51
CA ARG A 66 4.92 -19.95 1.74
C ARG A 66 3.92 -21.08 1.50
N ALA A 67 2.73 -21.00 2.12
CA ALA A 67 1.70 -22.03 1.95
C ALA A 67 1.29 -22.20 0.48
N ALA A 68 1.13 -21.11 -0.27
CA ALA A 68 0.82 -21.17 -1.70
C ALA A 68 1.94 -21.86 -2.50
N ARG A 69 3.19 -21.44 -2.28
CA ARG A 69 4.37 -22.00 -3.00
C ARG A 69 4.61 -23.47 -2.66
N GLU A 70 4.50 -23.86 -1.40
CA GLU A 70 4.63 -25.25 -0.96
C GLU A 70 3.54 -26.18 -1.53
N LEU A 71 2.36 -25.63 -1.84
CA LEU A 71 1.29 -26.30 -2.59
C LEU A 71 1.52 -26.36 -4.11
N GLY A 72 2.64 -25.82 -4.59
CA GLY A 72 3.00 -25.82 -6.01
C GLY A 72 2.41 -24.66 -6.82
N TYR A 73 1.97 -23.60 -6.18
CA TYR A 73 1.51 -22.41 -6.89
C TYR A 73 2.69 -21.63 -7.50
N GLU A 74 2.69 -21.48 -8.82
CA GLU A 74 3.74 -20.80 -9.58
C GLU A 74 3.29 -19.43 -10.14
N GLY A 75 2.00 -19.09 -10.01
CA GLY A 75 1.43 -17.82 -10.49
C GLY A 75 1.92 -16.59 -9.72
N LEU A 76 1.47 -15.42 -10.13
CA LEU A 76 1.78 -14.16 -9.47
C LEU A 76 1.08 -14.07 -8.10
N ILE A 77 1.78 -13.52 -7.11
CA ILE A 77 1.20 -13.19 -5.81
C ILE A 77 1.37 -11.68 -5.59
N SER A 78 0.31 -11.01 -5.19
CA SER A 78 0.35 -9.57 -4.89
C SER A 78 -0.40 -9.21 -3.61
N ALA A 79 -0.07 -8.04 -3.06
CA ALA A 79 -0.87 -7.35 -2.06
C ALA A 79 -0.98 -5.86 -2.40
N GLU A 80 -2.13 -5.28 -2.10
CA GLU A 80 -2.38 -3.84 -2.28
C GLU A 80 -1.87 -2.99 -1.12
N THR A 81 -1.25 -3.59 -0.13
CA THR A 81 -0.65 -2.92 1.02
C THR A 81 0.87 -3.02 0.97
N ALA A 82 1.56 -2.00 1.48
CA ALA A 82 3.01 -2.05 1.64
C ALA A 82 3.41 -3.18 2.59
N GLN A 83 4.45 -3.90 2.22
CA GLN A 83 5.00 -5.01 3.00
C GLN A 83 6.44 -4.70 3.41
N ASP A 84 6.90 -5.35 4.47
CA ASP A 84 8.27 -5.22 4.96
C ASP A 84 9.17 -6.30 4.35
N ALA A 85 10.27 -5.87 3.73
CA ALA A 85 11.20 -6.79 3.06
C ALA A 85 11.88 -7.75 4.05
N THR A 86 12.23 -7.28 5.25
CA THR A 86 12.86 -8.10 6.29
C THR A 86 11.90 -9.21 6.74
N VAL A 87 10.64 -8.84 7.01
CA VAL A 87 9.59 -9.80 7.41
C VAL A 87 9.33 -10.84 6.32
N LEU A 88 9.30 -10.43 5.05
CA LEU A 88 9.16 -11.36 3.92
C LEU A 88 10.36 -12.30 3.81
N GLN A 89 11.57 -11.76 3.92
CA GLN A 89 12.80 -12.55 3.84
C GLN A 89 12.89 -13.57 4.98
N GLU A 90 12.60 -13.18 6.21
CA GLU A 90 12.63 -14.07 7.37
C GLU A 90 11.52 -15.12 7.33
N GLY A 91 10.34 -14.74 6.87
CA GLY A 91 9.15 -15.59 6.89
C GLY A 91 8.99 -16.53 5.68
N ALA A 92 9.38 -16.10 4.48
CA ALA A 92 9.20 -16.86 3.23
C ALA A 92 10.51 -17.08 2.45
N GLY A 93 11.56 -16.28 2.70
CA GLY A 93 12.84 -16.42 2.01
C GLY A 93 12.69 -16.30 0.49
N GLU A 94 13.34 -17.19 -0.25
CA GLU A 94 13.29 -17.22 -1.71
C GLU A 94 11.89 -17.51 -2.28
N LEU A 95 10.97 -18.08 -1.50
CA LEU A 95 9.59 -18.30 -1.92
C LEU A 95 8.81 -17.00 -2.14
N ALA A 96 9.29 -15.89 -1.55
CA ALA A 96 8.72 -14.56 -1.76
C ALA A 96 9.19 -13.88 -3.04
N ASN A 97 10.23 -14.40 -3.73
CA ASN A 97 10.68 -13.79 -4.98
C ASN A 97 9.55 -13.73 -6.01
N GLY A 98 9.41 -12.57 -6.66
CA GLY A 98 8.30 -12.28 -7.58
C GLY A 98 7.01 -11.80 -6.89
N PHE A 99 7.01 -11.61 -5.56
CA PHE A 99 5.86 -11.02 -4.87
C PHE A 99 5.73 -9.54 -5.18
N ILE A 100 4.53 -9.13 -5.61
CA ILE A 100 4.22 -7.75 -5.99
C ILE A 100 3.54 -7.03 -4.83
N SER A 101 4.02 -5.84 -4.51
CA SER A 101 3.49 -5.00 -3.44
C SER A 101 3.46 -3.53 -3.85
N VAL A 102 2.89 -2.69 -3.02
CA VAL A 102 3.02 -1.24 -3.16
C VAL A 102 4.20 -0.73 -2.35
N GLY A 103 4.94 0.23 -2.91
CA GLY A 103 5.98 0.97 -2.20
C GLY A 103 5.40 2.22 -1.54
N GLY A 104 6.20 2.84 -0.70
CA GLY A 104 5.87 4.10 -0.04
C GLY A 104 6.86 5.21 -0.33
N ALA A 105 6.81 6.29 0.45
CA ALA A 105 7.65 7.46 0.25
C ALA A 105 9.16 7.21 0.48
N SER A 106 9.53 6.09 1.12
CA SER A 106 10.94 5.69 1.26
C SER A 106 11.53 5.08 -0.03
N THR A 107 10.70 4.82 -1.04
CA THR A 107 11.16 4.28 -2.32
C THR A 107 12.25 5.18 -2.93
N PRO A 108 13.44 4.64 -3.23
CA PRO A 108 14.62 5.46 -3.62
C PRO A 108 14.39 6.36 -4.82
N GLU A 109 13.56 5.93 -5.77
CA GLU A 109 13.29 6.64 -7.02
C GLU A 109 12.47 7.91 -6.83
N ILE A 110 11.67 7.97 -5.76
CA ILE A 110 10.74 9.09 -5.54
C ILE A 110 11.06 9.93 -4.30
N ARG A 111 11.88 9.43 -3.37
CA ARG A 111 12.09 10.13 -2.10
C ARG A 111 12.93 11.39 -2.24
N SER A 112 12.56 12.39 -1.49
CA SER A 112 13.25 13.67 -1.39
C SER A 112 14.43 13.63 -0.40
N ALA A 113 15.25 14.68 -0.39
CA ALA A 113 16.27 14.86 0.65
C ALA A 113 15.65 15.04 2.04
N GLU A 114 14.51 15.70 2.14
CA GLU A 114 13.75 15.85 3.40
C GLU A 114 13.22 14.51 3.90
N MET A 115 12.86 13.60 3.01
CA MET A 115 12.50 12.24 3.37
C MET A 115 13.70 11.46 3.91
N ASP A 116 14.88 11.60 3.32
CA ASP A 116 16.11 11.01 3.85
C ASP A 116 16.41 11.51 5.27
N GLU A 117 16.29 12.81 5.51
CA GLU A 117 16.46 13.39 6.86
C GLU A 117 15.40 12.90 7.85
N PHE A 118 14.16 12.71 7.38
CA PHE A 118 13.09 12.16 8.22
C PHE A 118 13.37 10.72 8.62
N ILE A 119 13.77 9.86 7.68
CA ILE A 119 14.17 8.47 7.94
C ILE A 119 15.32 8.42 8.94
N ASP A 120 16.34 9.24 8.75
CA ASP A 120 17.49 9.33 9.66
C ASP A 120 17.09 9.70 11.09
N ARG A 121 16.26 10.71 11.26
CA ARG A 121 15.77 11.16 12.57
C ARG A 121 14.88 10.11 13.23
N TYR A 122 14.02 9.46 12.43
CA TYR A 122 13.14 8.39 12.90
C TYR A 122 13.98 7.21 13.40
N THR A 123 14.91 6.73 12.58
CA THR A 123 15.77 5.58 12.89
C THR A 123 16.60 5.81 14.14
N LYS A 124 17.19 7.01 14.31
CA LYS A 124 17.94 7.37 15.51
C LYS A 124 17.11 7.36 16.79
N LYS A 125 15.81 7.64 16.70
CA LYS A 125 14.94 7.80 17.87
C LYS A 125 14.12 6.55 18.18
N TYR A 126 13.66 5.83 17.14
CA TYR A 126 12.65 4.78 17.27
C TYR A 126 13.12 3.41 16.76
N GLY A 127 14.27 3.31 16.12
CA GLY A 127 14.76 2.09 15.48
C GLY A 127 14.43 2.04 13.99
N GLU A 128 14.26 0.85 13.45
CA GLU A 128 14.06 0.65 12.03
C GLU A 128 12.82 1.42 11.49
N TYR A 129 13.01 2.11 10.39
CA TYR A 129 11.93 2.82 9.69
C TYR A 129 11.18 1.87 8.74
N ASN A 130 9.86 2.02 8.67
CA ASN A 130 9.03 1.40 7.64
C ASN A 130 7.99 2.41 7.10
N ASP A 131 7.51 2.19 5.89
CA ASP A 131 6.59 3.10 5.21
C ASP A 131 5.18 3.13 5.80
N GLU A 132 4.76 2.13 6.56
CA GLU A 132 3.49 2.14 7.27
C GLU A 132 3.41 3.30 8.28
N SER A 133 4.53 3.60 8.95
CA SER A 133 4.63 4.73 9.88
C SER A 133 4.47 6.07 9.17
N ASN A 134 4.91 6.18 7.92
CA ASN A 134 4.90 7.43 7.17
C ASN A 134 3.50 7.86 6.70
N THR A 135 2.57 6.95 6.48
CA THR A 135 1.21 7.29 6.04
C THR A 135 0.51 8.26 7.01
N LYS A 136 0.77 8.13 8.30
CA LYS A 136 0.20 8.99 9.34
C LYS A 136 0.83 10.38 9.35
N VAL A 137 2.15 10.46 9.11
CA VAL A 137 2.87 11.74 9.00
C VAL A 137 2.44 12.47 7.74
N TYR A 138 2.27 11.77 6.63
CA TYR A 138 1.75 12.31 5.39
C TYR A 138 0.38 12.98 5.59
N ALA A 139 -0.55 12.28 6.24
CA ALA A 139 -1.88 12.84 6.52
C ALA A 139 -1.81 14.10 7.39
N LEU A 140 -0.92 14.14 8.39
CA LEU A 140 -0.72 15.31 9.23
C LEU A 140 -0.18 16.50 8.43
N ASP A 141 0.79 16.27 7.54
CA ASP A 141 1.34 17.34 6.71
C ASP A 141 0.30 17.95 5.79
N TYR A 142 -0.56 17.14 5.16
CA TYR A 142 -1.67 17.66 4.37
C TYR A 142 -2.59 18.58 5.18
N ILE A 143 -2.92 18.18 6.40
CA ILE A 143 -3.75 18.99 7.29
C ILE A 143 -3.03 20.30 7.62
N VAL A 144 -1.79 20.23 8.06
CA VAL A 144 -1.01 21.40 8.49
C VAL A 144 -0.80 22.38 7.34
N GLU A 145 -0.38 21.90 6.17
CA GLU A 145 -0.13 22.75 5.02
C GLU A 145 -1.43 23.37 4.46
N THR A 146 -2.54 22.63 4.49
CA THR A 146 -3.86 23.18 4.12
C THR A 146 -4.28 24.30 5.07
N LEU A 147 -4.08 24.14 6.38
CA LEU A 147 -4.38 25.17 7.38
C LEU A 147 -3.44 26.38 7.29
N LYS A 148 -2.17 26.17 6.95
CA LYS A 148 -1.23 27.28 6.68
C LYS A 148 -1.65 28.09 5.46
N ALA A 149 -2.15 27.42 4.41
CA ALA A 149 -2.65 28.08 3.20
C ALA A 149 -3.90 28.94 3.48
N ASN A 150 -4.75 28.51 4.42
CA ASN A 150 -5.94 29.27 4.84
C ASN A 150 -6.18 29.15 6.35
N PRO A 151 -5.60 30.03 7.19
CA PRO A 151 -5.80 29.99 8.64
C PRO A 151 -7.27 30.13 9.10
N ALA A 152 -8.15 30.73 8.28
CA ALA A 152 -9.57 30.83 8.60
C ALA A 152 -10.29 29.45 8.60
N ALA A 153 -9.64 28.45 8.05
CA ALA A 153 -10.15 27.07 8.03
C ALA A 153 -9.99 26.33 9.38
N ILE A 154 -9.22 26.86 10.35
CA ILE A 154 -8.95 26.18 11.62
C ILE A 154 -10.24 25.85 12.37
N ASP A 155 -11.16 26.81 12.48
CA ASP A 155 -12.43 26.64 13.20
C ASP A 155 -13.64 26.57 12.25
N ASN A 156 -13.42 26.36 10.96
CA ASN A 156 -14.46 26.35 9.94
C ASN A 156 -14.26 25.23 8.92
N VAL A 157 -14.98 24.14 9.12
CA VAL A 157 -14.87 22.95 8.27
C VAL A 157 -15.27 23.19 6.81
N GLU A 158 -16.19 24.12 6.55
CA GLU A 158 -16.60 24.46 5.18
C GLU A 158 -15.52 25.27 4.45
N GLU A 159 -14.83 26.16 5.15
CA GLU A 159 -13.66 26.83 4.60
C GLU A 159 -12.49 25.86 4.40
N TYR A 160 -12.31 24.88 5.31
CA TYR A 160 -11.32 23.83 5.12
C TYR A 160 -11.60 23.02 3.84
N LYS A 161 -12.83 22.57 3.65
CA LYS A 161 -13.25 21.83 2.44
C LYS A 161 -13.03 22.63 1.15
N LYS A 162 -13.35 23.92 1.15
CA LYS A 162 -13.09 24.79 0.00
C LYS A 162 -11.60 24.94 -0.28
N THR A 163 -10.80 25.08 0.78
CA THR A 163 -9.35 25.18 0.64
C THR A 163 -8.78 23.91 0.03
N MET A 164 -9.23 22.72 0.46
CA MET A 164 -8.82 21.45 -0.15
C MET A 164 -9.06 21.39 -1.67
N ASP A 165 -10.16 21.99 -2.15
CA ASP A 165 -10.51 21.95 -3.58
C ASP A 165 -9.51 22.70 -4.48
N THR A 166 -8.69 23.58 -3.93
CA THR A 166 -7.70 24.41 -4.66
C THR A 166 -6.29 24.33 -4.09
N PHE A 167 -6.11 23.53 -3.03
CA PHE A 167 -4.83 23.41 -2.33
C PHE A 167 -3.74 22.79 -3.20
N SER A 168 -2.57 23.40 -3.17
CA SER A 168 -1.36 22.88 -3.77
C SER A 168 -0.14 23.41 -3.04
N ALA A 169 0.77 22.53 -2.64
CA ALA A 169 2.04 22.87 -2.00
C ALA A 169 3.13 21.88 -2.41
N PRO A 170 4.43 22.23 -2.30
CA PRO A 170 5.51 21.26 -2.49
C PRO A 170 5.36 20.10 -1.52
N ASN A 171 5.63 18.88 -2.01
CA ASN A 171 5.62 17.68 -1.19
C ASN A 171 6.98 17.49 -0.51
N PRO A 172 7.08 17.51 0.83
CA PRO A 172 8.38 17.40 1.48
C PRO A 172 8.98 15.98 1.40
N PHE A 173 8.18 14.96 1.11
CA PHE A 173 8.64 13.58 1.12
C PHE A 173 8.91 13.00 -0.26
N VAL A 174 8.34 13.58 -1.30
CA VAL A 174 8.46 13.10 -2.67
C VAL A 174 9.17 14.14 -3.52
N LYS A 175 10.25 13.71 -4.16
CA LYS A 175 11.06 14.54 -5.06
C LYS A 175 10.18 15.10 -6.18
N GLU A 176 10.20 16.42 -6.35
CA GLU A 176 9.40 17.13 -7.35
C GLU A 176 7.88 16.89 -7.22
N GLY A 177 7.45 16.33 -6.08
CA GLY A 177 6.06 16.03 -5.80
C GLY A 177 5.25 17.24 -5.34
N THR A 178 3.95 17.11 -5.41
CA THR A 178 3.01 18.13 -5.00
C THR A 178 1.98 17.56 -4.02
N LEU A 179 1.79 18.23 -2.88
CA LEU A 179 0.64 17.99 -2.01
C LEU A 179 -0.58 18.63 -2.68
N LYS A 180 -1.55 17.83 -3.06
CA LYS A 180 -2.85 18.25 -3.63
C LYS A 180 -3.92 17.23 -3.27
N TYR A 181 -5.18 17.64 -3.34
CA TYR A 181 -6.29 16.71 -3.17
C TYR A 181 -6.86 16.33 -4.55
N VAL A 182 -7.11 15.06 -4.72
CA VAL A 182 -7.53 14.42 -5.99
C VAL A 182 -8.71 13.48 -5.77
N GLY A 183 -9.00 12.60 -6.71
CA GLY A 183 -9.89 11.46 -6.54
C GLY A 183 -11.23 11.57 -7.23
N GLN A 184 -11.56 12.71 -7.84
CA GLN A 184 -12.84 12.88 -8.51
C GLN A 184 -13.00 11.91 -9.69
N THR A 185 -11.92 11.66 -10.43
CA THR A 185 -11.93 10.75 -11.58
C THR A 185 -11.79 9.30 -11.15
N SER A 186 -10.77 9.00 -10.33
CA SER A 186 -10.43 7.62 -9.98
C SER A 186 -11.37 7.01 -8.93
N PHE A 187 -11.89 7.83 -7.99
CA PHE A 187 -12.68 7.33 -6.87
C PHE A 187 -14.11 7.89 -6.83
N THR A 188 -14.51 8.70 -7.80
CA THR A 188 -15.78 9.45 -7.80
C THR A 188 -15.98 10.33 -6.54
N GLN A 189 -14.93 10.54 -5.76
CA GLN A 189 -14.92 11.31 -4.53
C GLN A 189 -13.75 12.28 -4.54
N LYS A 190 -14.04 13.54 -4.25
CA LYS A 190 -13.02 14.58 -4.08
C LYS A 190 -12.26 14.43 -2.77
N ARG A 191 -11.12 15.09 -2.69
CA ARG A 191 -10.36 15.32 -1.46
C ARG A 191 -9.65 14.08 -0.93
N GLN A 192 -9.29 13.18 -1.84
CA GLN A 192 -8.28 12.16 -1.55
C GLN A 192 -6.89 12.80 -1.55
N ILE A 193 -6.06 12.39 -0.62
CA ILE A 193 -4.65 12.79 -0.60
C ILE A 193 -3.95 12.22 -1.84
N SER A 194 -3.30 13.06 -2.63
CA SER A 194 -2.47 12.61 -3.75
C SER A 194 -1.17 12.03 -3.22
N VAL A 195 -0.94 10.76 -3.50
CA VAL A 195 0.33 10.07 -3.23
C VAL A 195 0.77 9.33 -4.50
N PRO A 196 2.06 9.23 -4.78
CA PRO A 196 2.52 8.39 -5.88
C PRO A 196 2.08 6.94 -5.68
N MET A 197 1.61 6.31 -6.75
CA MET A 197 1.40 4.88 -6.79
C MET A 197 2.73 4.22 -7.16
N VAL A 198 3.34 3.50 -6.24
CA VAL A 198 4.57 2.75 -6.47
C VAL A 198 4.24 1.27 -6.44
N VAL A 199 4.59 0.56 -7.51
CA VAL A 199 4.48 -0.90 -7.57
C VAL A 199 5.88 -1.47 -7.50
N THR A 200 6.08 -2.43 -6.60
CA THR A 200 7.38 -3.04 -6.33
C THR A 200 7.31 -4.55 -6.45
N GLU A 201 8.43 -5.18 -6.76
CA GLU A 201 8.64 -6.62 -6.75
C GLU A 201 9.66 -6.98 -5.67
N PHE A 202 9.35 -7.97 -4.85
CA PHE A 202 10.31 -8.53 -3.90
C PHE A 202 11.28 -9.46 -4.62
N LYS A 203 12.58 -9.22 -4.42
CA LYS A 203 13.65 -9.98 -5.02
C LYS A 203 14.89 -9.99 -4.14
N ASP A 204 15.36 -11.17 -3.78
CA ASP A 204 16.61 -11.38 -3.03
C ASP A 204 16.72 -10.50 -1.76
N GLY A 205 15.64 -10.45 -0.98
CA GLY A 205 15.59 -9.76 0.31
C GLY A 205 15.28 -8.26 0.25
N LYS A 206 14.94 -7.71 -0.91
CA LYS A 206 14.60 -6.28 -1.07
C LYS A 206 13.47 -6.08 -2.07
N PHE A 207 12.86 -4.91 -2.04
CA PHE A 207 11.92 -4.48 -3.07
C PHE A 207 12.65 -3.73 -4.19
N GLU A 208 12.33 -4.07 -5.43
CA GLU A 208 12.74 -3.36 -6.64
C GLU A 208 11.51 -2.67 -7.23
N THR A 209 11.65 -1.41 -7.65
CA THR A 209 10.54 -0.64 -8.21
C THR A 209 10.26 -1.09 -9.65
N LEU A 210 9.02 -1.47 -9.93
CA LEU A 210 8.55 -1.82 -11.26
C LEU A 210 7.88 -0.63 -11.96
N PHE A 211 7.14 0.17 -11.20
CA PHE A 211 6.31 1.24 -11.75
C PHE A 211 6.12 2.35 -10.72
N VAL A 212 6.14 3.60 -11.20
CA VAL A 212 5.73 4.78 -10.45
C VAL A 212 4.71 5.53 -11.28
N GLY A 213 3.56 5.85 -10.69
CA GLY A 213 2.50 6.61 -11.34
C GLY A 213 1.78 7.53 -10.37
N GLU A 214 0.94 8.40 -10.90
CA GLU A 214 0.04 9.24 -10.12
C GLU A 214 -1.39 8.74 -10.27
N VAL A 215 -2.20 9.00 -9.24
CA VAL A 215 -3.65 8.78 -9.24
C VAL A 215 -4.32 10.14 -9.27
N ASP A 216 -5.23 10.35 -10.24
CA ASP A 216 -6.01 11.59 -10.44
C ASP A 216 -7.35 11.57 -9.71
#